data_52f534420abb30d603684674fa12a048
#
_entry.id   52f534420abb30d603684674fa12a048
#
_cell.length_a   1.000
_cell.length_b   1.000
_cell.length_c   1.000
_cell.angle_alpha   90.00
_cell.angle_beta   90.00
_cell.angle_gamma   90.00
#
_symmetry.space_group_name_H-M   'P 1'
#
loop_
_entity.id
_entity.type
_entity.pdbx_description
1 polymer ?
#
loop_
_entity_poly.entity_id
_entity_poly.type
_entity_poly.pdbx_seq_one_letter_code
_entity_poly.pdbx_strand_id
1 'polypeptide(L)'
;AVGTASKVNSFGVALAPGLNYFVSKLYKMKTILTFLLLSCSFLMAKAQIGEPPVKAPFEKLDTYCVNDWWNHAKAIKNDPKKIVDVDVPRDQVICFGIYTTQNKVMKMTAQLFPLYPNETREVRLELKKNGKWEEVAKEKVNDIGWSTLFRIEEWDESKEVPYRLRHGQNAIYEGLIRKQPKNKNEIVVASLNCNSNKERGLREEFTRNVNYFNPDLVFFAGDQSYDHEEHTAAWLLFGLQFRELFRERPCVTIPDDHDVGHPNLWGEGGKISTTSAGDDGGYFWHHEYVKMVERCQTS
;
A
#
# COMPACT_ATOMS: atom_id res chain seq x y z
N ALA A 1 32.23 -51.13 6.20
CA ALA A 1 33.20 -51.04 5.12
C ALA A 1 33.79 -49.63 5.07
N VAL A 2 35.08 -49.57 5.29
CA VAL A 2 35.92 -48.38 5.39
C VAL A 2 36.25 -47.90 3.98
N GLY A 3 35.98 -46.65 3.68
CA GLY A 3 36.37 -46.00 2.43
C GLY A 3 37.42 -44.92 2.70
N THR A 4 38.59 -45.13 2.16
CA THR A 4 39.81 -44.36 2.31
C THR A 4 39.76 -43.02 1.57
N ALA A 5 40.21 -41.97 2.26
CA ALA A 5 40.44 -40.66 1.69
C ALA A 5 41.71 -40.67 0.80
N SER A 6 41.59 -40.28 -0.44
CA SER A 6 42.74 -40.02 -1.34
C SER A 6 43.16 -38.57 -1.23
N LYS A 7 44.44 -38.35 -0.87
CA LYS A 7 45.12 -37.04 -0.97
C LYS A 7 45.32 -36.67 -2.43
N VAL A 8 44.83 -35.52 -2.83
CA VAL A 8 45.19 -34.90 -4.10
C VAL A 8 46.44 -34.05 -3.90
N ASN A 9 47.52 -34.46 -4.54
CA ASN A 9 48.77 -33.69 -4.59
C ASN A 9 48.59 -32.40 -5.44
N SER A 10 48.95 -31.29 -4.85
CA SER A 10 49.05 -30.00 -5.56
C SER A 10 50.26 -30.00 -6.47
N PHE A 11 50.03 -30.07 -7.77
CA PHE A 11 51.05 -29.73 -8.77
C PHE A 11 51.16 -28.21 -8.85
N GLY A 12 52.24 -27.65 -8.34
CA GLY A 12 52.63 -26.26 -8.56
C GLY A 12 53.21 -26.10 -9.97
N VAL A 13 52.44 -25.51 -10.87
CA VAL A 13 52.94 -25.04 -12.14
C VAL A 13 53.55 -23.66 -11.96
N ALA A 14 54.90 -23.57 -12.05
CA ALA A 14 55.59 -22.30 -12.09
C ALA A 14 55.36 -21.67 -13.46
N LEU A 15 54.60 -20.61 -13.54
CA LEU A 15 54.40 -19.82 -14.73
C LEU A 15 55.58 -18.86 -14.94
N ALA A 16 56.06 -18.76 -16.19
CA ALA A 16 57.16 -17.87 -16.59
C ALA A 16 56.87 -16.40 -16.23
N PRO A 17 57.87 -15.59 -15.88
CA PRO A 17 57.68 -14.21 -15.34
C PRO A 17 56.86 -13.26 -16.23
N GLY A 18 56.80 -13.51 -17.54
CA GLY A 18 55.99 -12.70 -18.47
C GLY A 18 54.49 -13.03 -18.44
N LEU A 19 54.08 -14.23 -18.02
CA LEU A 19 52.70 -14.67 -18.03
C LEU A 19 51.90 -14.07 -16.85
N ASN A 20 52.57 -13.86 -15.71
CA ASN A 20 51.99 -13.24 -14.53
C ASN A 20 51.60 -11.77 -14.77
N TYR A 21 52.38 -11.04 -15.56
CA TYR A 21 52.08 -9.65 -15.92
C TYR A 21 50.85 -9.58 -16.86
N PHE A 22 50.75 -10.50 -17.79
CA PHE A 22 49.62 -10.56 -18.73
C PHE A 22 48.30 -10.96 -18.01
N VAL A 23 48.35 -11.92 -17.11
CA VAL A 23 47.20 -12.39 -16.33
C VAL A 23 46.72 -11.28 -15.36
N SER A 24 47.66 -10.56 -14.71
CA SER A 24 47.29 -9.46 -13.82
C SER A 24 46.66 -8.26 -14.56
N LYS A 25 47.16 -8.01 -15.82
CA LYS A 25 46.59 -6.95 -16.66
C LYS A 25 45.22 -7.31 -17.21
N LEU A 26 44.99 -8.57 -17.57
CA LEU A 26 43.67 -9.11 -17.96
C LEU A 26 42.68 -9.09 -16.80
N TYR A 27 43.12 -9.40 -15.57
CA TYR A 27 42.29 -9.34 -14.39
C TYR A 27 41.89 -7.90 -14.06
N LYS A 28 42.81 -6.94 -14.09
CA LYS A 28 42.53 -5.52 -13.93
C LYS A 28 41.59 -4.97 -15.01
N MET A 29 41.76 -5.38 -16.26
CA MET A 29 40.87 -4.99 -17.35
C MET A 29 39.45 -5.56 -17.18
N LYS A 30 39.32 -6.83 -16.76
CA LYS A 30 38.01 -7.44 -16.46
C LYS A 30 37.34 -6.75 -15.31
N THR A 31 38.05 -6.41 -14.23
CA THR A 31 37.51 -5.70 -13.07
C THR A 31 37.06 -4.28 -13.42
N ILE A 32 37.85 -3.55 -14.24
CA ILE A 32 37.46 -2.21 -14.69
C ILE A 32 36.27 -2.28 -15.65
N LEU A 33 36.21 -3.29 -16.54
CA LEU A 33 35.06 -3.47 -17.43
C LEU A 33 33.78 -3.85 -16.67
N THR A 34 33.90 -4.66 -15.61
CA THR A 34 32.76 -5.03 -14.74
C THR A 34 32.28 -3.82 -13.94
N PHE A 35 33.18 -2.99 -13.41
CA PHE A 35 32.80 -1.74 -12.74
C PHE A 35 32.19 -0.71 -13.72
N LEU A 36 32.69 -0.59 -14.95
CA LEU A 36 32.07 0.26 -15.96
C LEU A 36 30.69 -0.24 -16.40
N LEU A 37 30.50 -1.55 -16.54
CA LEU A 37 29.20 -2.15 -16.86
C LEU A 37 28.20 -2.01 -15.69
N LEU A 38 28.65 -2.17 -14.43
CA LEU A 38 27.78 -1.91 -13.28
C LEU A 38 27.44 -0.41 -13.14
N SER A 39 28.38 0.49 -13.37
CA SER A 39 28.12 1.94 -13.34
C SER A 39 27.20 2.39 -14.48
N CYS A 40 27.34 1.82 -15.68
CA CYS A 40 26.38 2.05 -16.77
C CYS A 40 25.00 1.47 -16.47
N SER A 41 24.88 0.33 -15.79
CA SER A 41 23.58 -0.24 -15.39
C SER A 41 22.89 0.63 -14.35
N PHE A 42 23.64 1.22 -13.42
CA PHE A 42 23.09 2.19 -12.45
C PHE A 42 22.73 3.55 -13.09
N LEU A 43 23.46 3.97 -14.15
CA LEU A 43 23.10 5.17 -14.92
C LEU A 43 21.89 4.93 -15.84
N MET A 44 21.76 3.72 -16.41
CA MET A 44 20.59 3.37 -17.24
C MET A 44 19.31 3.24 -16.41
N ALA A 45 19.39 2.72 -15.16
CA ALA A 45 18.23 2.66 -14.27
C ALA A 45 17.76 4.06 -13.79
N LYS A 46 18.63 5.08 -13.81
CA LYS A 46 18.25 6.47 -13.56
C LYS A 46 17.74 7.22 -14.79
N ALA A 47 17.99 6.75 -15.98
CA ALA A 47 17.65 7.43 -17.22
C ALA A 47 16.25 7.05 -17.78
N GLN A 48 15.56 6.10 -17.16
CA GLN A 48 14.27 5.60 -17.67
C GLN A 48 13.04 6.17 -16.95
N ILE A 49 13.22 7.00 -15.92
CA ILE A 49 12.11 7.74 -15.33
C ILE A 49 12.10 9.11 -15.99
N GLY A 50 11.48 9.20 -17.16
CA GLY A 50 11.16 10.49 -17.77
C GLY A 50 10.29 11.31 -16.81
N GLU A 51 10.26 12.63 -16.96
CA GLU A 51 9.31 13.42 -16.21
C GLU A 51 7.88 13.04 -16.64
N PRO A 52 6.98 12.76 -15.67
CA PRO A 52 5.62 12.44 -16.01
C PRO A 52 4.92 13.61 -16.69
N PRO A 53 3.90 13.36 -17.53
CA PRO A 53 3.17 14.41 -18.23
C PRO A 53 2.41 15.32 -17.29
N VAL A 54 2.20 14.92 -16.03
CA VAL A 54 1.48 15.69 -15.00
C VAL A 54 2.47 16.18 -13.95
N LYS A 55 2.40 17.47 -13.61
CA LYS A 55 3.25 18.06 -12.57
C LYS A 55 2.71 17.72 -11.17
N ALA A 56 3.62 17.45 -10.24
CA ALA A 56 3.28 17.48 -8.83
C ALA A 56 3.10 18.93 -8.35
N PRO A 57 2.18 19.17 -7.39
CA PRO A 57 1.31 18.25 -6.72
C PRO A 57 -0.08 18.11 -7.37
N PHE A 58 -0.23 17.35 -8.43
CA PHE A 58 -1.51 16.86 -8.96
C PHE A 58 -2.57 17.91 -9.31
N GLU A 59 -2.18 19.05 -9.92
CA GLU A 59 -3.03 20.22 -10.16
C GLU A 59 -4.37 19.94 -10.85
N LYS A 60 -4.52 18.79 -11.50
CA LYS A 60 -5.73 18.42 -12.25
C LYS A 60 -6.33 17.09 -11.80
N LEU A 61 -5.72 16.46 -10.79
CA LEU A 61 -6.11 15.15 -10.30
C LEU A 61 -6.43 15.24 -8.83
N ASP A 62 -7.44 14.52 -8.41
CA ASP A 62 -7.70 14.23 -7.00
C ASP A 62 -7.43 15.42 -6.08
N THR A 63 -8.19 16.50 -6.26
CA THR A 63 -8.04 17.75 -5.48
C THR A 63 -8.16 17.50 -3.97
N TYR A 64 -8.64 16.34 -3.56
CA TYR A 64 -8.77 15.93 -2.16
C TYR A 64 -7.56 15.19 -1.61
N CYS A 65 -6.61 14.78 -2.46
CA CYS A 65 -5.41 14.09 -1.98
C CYS A 65 -4.42 15.00 -1.27
N VAL A 66 -4.58 16.31 -1.38
CA VAL A 66 -3.69 17.33 -0.81
C VAL A 66 -4.41 18.21 0.21
N ASN A 67 -3.65 18.96 0.98
CA ASN A 67 -4.12 19.70 2.15
C ASN A 67 -4.93 21.00 1.87
N ASP A 68 -5.22 21.36 0.62
CA ASP A 68 -6.03 22.52 0.26
C ASP A 68 -7.46 22.17 -0.23
N TRP A 69 -7.88 20.93 -0.05
CA TRP A 69 -9.18 20.38 -0.46
C TRP A 69 -10.37 21.23 0.02
N TRP A 70 -10.28 21.88 1.20
CA TRP A 70 -11.35 22.71 1.76
C TRP A 70 -11.72 23.91 0.88
N ASN A 71 -10.82 24.35 0.00
CA ASN A 71 -11.11 25.39 -0.98
C ASN A 71 -12.08 24.89 -2.07
N HIS A 72 -12.05 23.59 -2.31
CA HIS A 72 -12.82 22.94 -3.37
C HIS A 72 -14.12 22.30 -2.86
N ALA A 73 -14.13 21.81 -1.62
CA ALA A 73 -15.25 21.07 -1.04
C ALA A 73 -16.60 21.81 -1.13
N LYS A 74 -16.60 23.13 -0.94
CA LYS A 74 -17.83 23.95 -1.03
C LYS A 74 -18.37 24.00 -2.45
N ALA A 75 -17.50 24.05 -3.46
CA ALA A 75 -17.90 24.14 -4.87
C ALA A 75 -18.59 22.86 -5.35
N ILE A 76 -18.19 21.72 -4.82
CA ILE A 76 -18.70 20.42 -5.25
C ILE A 76 -19.72 19.81 -4.29
N LYS A 77 -19.99 20.42 -3.14
CA LYS A 77 -20.91 19.90 -2.13
C LYS A 77 -22.26 19.47 -2.70
N ASN A 78 -22.75 20.16 -3.70
CA ASN A 78 -24.03 19.90 -4.36
C ASN A 78 -23.87 19.28 -5.76
N ASP A 79 -22.66 18.86 -6.15
CA ASP A 79 -22.45 18.20 -7.42
C ASP A 79 -23.08 16.80 -7.38
N PRO A 80 -24.07 16.49 -8.25
CA PRO A 80 -24.67 15.16 -8.30
C PRO A 80 -23.68 14.08 -8.75
N LYS A 81 -22.55 14.47 -9.34
CA LYS A 81 -21.49 13.54 -9.79
C LYS A 81 -20.43 13.27 -8.73
N LYS A 82 -20.48 13.96 -7.58
CA LYS A 82 -19.50 13.70 -6.52
C LYS A 82 -19.51 12.22 -6.10
N ILE A 83 -18.34 11.67 -5.88
CA ILE A 83 -18.15 10.27 -5.50
C ILE A 83 -18.60 10.07 -4.06
N VAL A 84 -18.11 10.91 -3.15
CA VAL A 84 -18.40 10.87 -1.71
C VAL A 84 -18.36 12.28 -1.13
N ASP A 85 -19.08 12.49 -0.05
CA ASP A 85 -18.95 13.74 0.72
C ASP A 85 -17.69 13.64 1.60
N VAL A 86 -16.73 14.52 1.39
CA VAL A 86 -15.47 14.55 2.13
C VAL A 86 -15.49 15.52 3.30
N ASP A 87 -16.48 16.44 3.35
CA ASP A 87 -16.70 17.37 4.45
C ASP A 87 -17.63 16.75 5.51
N VAL A 88 -17.08 15.79 6.24
CA VAL A 88 -17.84 15.03 7.26
C VAL A 88 -17.74 15.66 8.66
N PRO A 89 -18.65 15.31 9.59
CA PRO A 89 -18.51 15.65 11.00
C PRO A 89 -17.13 15.19 11.53
N ARG A 90 -16.47 16.06 12.32
CA ARG A 90 -15.05 15.81 12.68
C ARG A 90 -14.86 14.69 13.69
N ASP A 91 -15.90 14.25 14.37
CA ASP A 91 -15.92 13.01 15.17
C ASP A 91 -16.01 11.73 14.31
N GLN A 92 -16.26 11.87 12.99
CA GLN A 92 -16.33 10.79 12.00
C GLN A 92 -15.16 10.83 11.00
N VAL A 93 -14.13 11.63 11.26
CA VAL A 93 -13.04 11.86 10.33
C VAL A 93 -12.20 10.61 10.04
N ILE A 94 -12.17 9.62 10.93
CA ILE A 94 -11.55 8.32 10.65
C ILE A 94 -12.54 7.50 9.84
N CYS A 95 -12.25 7.34 8.55
CA CYS A 95 -13.13 6.64 7.63
C CYS A 95 -13.15 5.14 7.91
N PHE A 96 -11.97 4.52 7.96
CA PHE A 96 -11.79 3.09 8.24
C PHE A 96 -10.35 2.77 8.63
N GLY A 97 -10.13 1.52 9.08
CA GLY A 97 -8.82 0.94 9.29
C GLY A 97 -8.74 -0.44 8.66
N ILE A 98 -7.63 -0.75 7.99
CA ILE A 98 -7.32 -2.08 7.45
C ILE A 98 -6.14 -2.64 8.23
N TYR A 99 -6.20 -3.90 8.64
CA TYR A 99 -5.10 -4.53 9.35
C TYR A 99 -4.75 -5.91 8.81
N THR A 100 -3.50 -6.29 9.04
CA THR A 100 -2.98 -7.64 8.84
C THR A 100 -2.12 -8.05 10.03
N THR A 101 -2.02 -9.36 10.27
CA THR A 101 -1.09 -9.92 11.26
C THR A 101 -0.33 -11.06 10.63
N GLN A 102 1.00 -11.03 10.70
CA GLN A 102 1.86 -12.08 10.16
C GLN A 102 3.23 -12.07 10.84
N ASN A 103 3.74 -13.25 11.18
CA ASN A 103 5.09 -13.42 11.75
C ASN A 103 5.35 -12.55 12.98
N LYS A 104 4.37 -12.47 13.89
CA LYS A 104 4.40 -11.62 15.08
C LYS A 104 4.48 -10.11 14.78
N VAL A 105 4.04 -9.69 13.64
CA VAL A 105 3.90 -8.29 13.29
C VAL A 105 2.44 -8.00 13.00
N MET A 106 1.89 -6.97 13.64
CA MET A 106 0.59 -6.39 13.30
C MET A 106 0.84 -5.09 12.54
N LYS A 107 0.26 -4.97 11.36
CA LYS A 107 0.21 -3.73 10.60
C LYS A 107 -1.21 -3.25 10.50
N MET A 108 -1.40 -1.93 10.57
CA MET A 108 -2.71 -1.31 10.44
C MET A 108 -2.59 0.03 9.73
N THR A 109 -3.30 0.19 8.63
CA THR A 109 -3.44 1.49 7.96
C THR A 109 -4.74 2.13 8.41
N ALA A 110 -4.68 3.35 8.92
CA ALA A 110 -5.84 4.19 9.18
C ALA A 110 -6.04 5.15 8.02
N GLN A 111 -7.21 5.15 7.42
CA GLN A 111 -7.62 6.09 6.39
C GLN A 111 -8.53 7.15 6.98
N LEU A 112 -8.19 8.40 6.78
CA LEU A 112 -8.98 9.54 7.23
C LEU A 112 -9.64 10.24 6.03
N PHE A 113 -10.76 10.91 6.30
CA PHE A 113 -11.20 11.99 5.43
C PHE A 113 -10.20 13.14 5.47
N PRO A 114 -10.11 13.97 4.43
CA PRO A 114 -9.21 15.11 4.42
C PRO A 114 -9.32 15.98 5.67
N LEU A 115 -8.19 16.42 6.21
CA LEU A 115 -8.12 17.19 7.45
C LEU A 115 -8.05 18.68 7.17
N TYR A 116 -8.74 19.48 7.99
CA TYR A 116 -8.60 20.94 7.96
C TYR A 116 -7.20 21.38 8.41
N PRO A 117 -6.73 22.57 8.00
CA PRO A 117 -5.37 23.06 8.36
C PRO A 117 -5.10 23.13 9.87
N ASN A 118 -6.15 23.38 10.66
CA ASN A 118 -6.05 23.53 12.11
C ASN A 118 -6.24 22.22 12.88
N GLU A 119 -6.47 21.09 12.21
CA GLU A 119 -6.59 19.80 12.86
C GLU A 119 -5.23 19.15 13.09
N THR A 120 -5.13 18.35 14.14
CA THR A 120 -3.92 17.56 14.40
C THR A 120 -3.62 16.60 13.23
N ARG A 121 -2.35 16.36 12.98
CA ARG A 121 -1.85 15.35 12.04
C ARG A 121 -1.43 14.07 12.77
N GLU A 122 -2.05 13.77 13.90
CA GLU A 122 -1.76 12.56 14.68
C GLU A 122 -2.97 11.66 14.80
N VAL A 123 -2.75 10.36 14.60
CA VAL A 123 -3.70 9.29 14.94
C VAL A 123 -3.05 8.40 16.01
N ARG A 124 -3.84 8.01 16.99
CA ARG A 124 -3.44 7.11 18.07
C ARG A 124 -4.09 5.75 17.87
N LEU A 125 -3.31 4.70 18.06
CA LEU A 125 -3.80 3.33 18.16
C LEU A 125 -3.86 2.93 19.64
N GLU A 126 -5.03 2.54 20.09
CA GLU A 126 -5.25 2.04 21.43
C GLU A 126 -5.75 0.59 21.37
N LEU A 127 -5.26 -0.23 22.26
CA LEU A 127 -5.68 -1.63 22.43
C LEU A 127 -6.38 -1.81 23.78
N LYS A 128 -7.38 -2.67 23.82
CA LYS A 128 -8.07 -2.99 25.08
C LYS A 128 -7.33 -4.12 25.80
N LYS A 129 -6.64 -3.79 26.88
CA LYS A 129 -5.92 -4.72 27.74
C LYS A 129 -6.52 -4.73 29.13
N ASN A 130 -6.87 -5.90 29.65
CA ASN A 130 -7.45 -6.05 31.00
C ASN A 130 -8.66 -5.13 31.24
N GLY A 131 -9.50 -4.95 30.22
CA GLY A 131 -10.70 -4.11 30.27
C GLY A 131 -10.44 -2.61 30.09
N LYS A 132 -9.19 -2.14 30.02
CA LYS A 132 -8.81 -0.74 29.84
C LYS A 132 -8.22 -0.48 28.46
N TRP A 133 -8.45 0.72 27.95
CA TRP A 133 -7.81 1.19 26.72
C TRP A 133 -6.43 1.74 27.03
N GLU A 134 -5.44 1.26 26.29
CA GLU A 134 -4.04 1.68 26.39
C GLU A 134 -3.54 2.14 25.03
N GLU A 135 -2.99 3.34 24.97
CA GLU A 135 -2.29 3.83 23.77
C GLU A 135 -1.01 3.01 23.58
N VAL A 136 -0.89 2.38 22.41
CA VAL A 136 0.26 1.54 22.07
C VAL A 136 1.11 2.15 20.96
N ALA A 137 0.55 3.03 20.15
CA ALA A 137 1.27 3.75 19.10
C ALA A 137 0.56 5.05 18.76
N LYS A 138 1.36 5.99 18.24
CA LYS A 138 0.92 7.27 17.73
C LYS A 138 1.71 7.62 16.48
N GLU A 139 1.01 7.88 15.38
CA GLU A 139 1.62 8.08 14.08
C GLU A 139 1.07 9.33 13.40
N LYS A 140 1.88 9.91 12.50
CA LYS A 140 1.49 11.07 11.73
C LYS A 140 0.71 10.68 10.47
N VAL A 141 -0.35 11.40 10.22
CA VAL A 141 -1.07 11.36 8.95
C VAL A 141 -0.21 11.95 7.85
N ASN A 142 -0.09 11.24 6.75
CA ASN A 142 0.48 11.80 5.53
C ASN A 142 -0.57 12.71 4.87
N ASP A 143 -0.23 13.96 4.63
CA ASP A 143 -1.14 14.94 4.03
C ASP A 143 -1.47 14.63 2.57
N ILE A 144 -0.71 13.76 1.91
CA ILE A 144 -1.03 13.24 0.59
C ILE A 144 -1.76 11.90 0.77
N GLY A 145 -3.06 11.87 0.49
CA GLY A 145 -3.92 10.69 0.60
C GLY A 145 -4.49 10.42 2.00
N TRP A 146 -4.14 11.22 3.01
CA TRP A 146 -4.76 11.23 4.35
C TRP A 146 -4.72 9.88 5.09
N SER A 147 -3.64 9.14 4.95
CA SER A 147 -3.45 7.84 5.61
C SER A 147 -2.29 7.85 6.58
N THR A 148 -2.31 6.91 7.52
CA THR A 148 -1.19 6.63 8.41
C THR A 148 -1.05 5.13 8.65
N LEU A 149 0.18 4.66 8.86
CA LEU A 149 0.52 3.26 9.04
C LEU A 149 1.07 3.02 10.43
N PHE A 150 0.47 2.09 11.14
CA PHE A 150 0.98 1.51 12.38
C PHE A 150 1.66 0.19 12.11
N ARG A 151 2.76 -0.05 12.82
CA ARG A 151 3.48 -1.32 12.82
C ARG A 151 3.84 -1.69 14.25
N ILE A 152 3.29 -2.80 14.74
CA ILE A 152 3.52 -3.30 16.09
C ILE A 152 4.28 -4.62 15.98
N GLU A 153 5.49 -4.64 16.50
CA GLU A 153 6.34 -5.81 16.59
C GLU A 153 5.96 -6.67 17.81
N GLU A 154 6.43 -7.91 17.84
CA GLU A 154 6.17 -8.89 18.90
C GLU A 154 4.67 -9.09 19.21
N TRP A 155 3.85 -9.00 18.16
CA TRP A 155 2.41 -9.16 18.26
C TRP A 155 2.03 -10.58 18.73
N ASP A 156 1.18 -10.67 19.76
CA ASP A 156 0.63 -11.96 20.22
C ASP A 156 -0.53 -12.41 19.32
N GLU A 157 -0.20 -13.18 18.30
CA GLU A 157 -1.15 -13.70 17.30
C GLU A 157 -2.15 -14.71 17.87
N SER A 158 -1.98 -15.15 19.12
CA SER A 158 -2.85 -16.16 19.76
C SER A 158 -4.15 -15.58 20.34
N LYS A 159 -4.27 -14.26 20.41
CA LYS A 159 -5.37 -13.57 21.07
C LYS A 159 -6.17 -12.69 20.11
N GLU A 160 -7.44 -12.55 20.42
CA GLU A 160 -8.29 -11.51 19.87
C GLU A 160 -8.17 -10.25 20.72
N VAL A 161 -7.93 -9.11 20.08
CA VAL A 161 -7.67 -7.84 20.78
C VAL A 161 -8.58 -6.74 20.21
N PRO A 162 -9.53 -6.20 20.98
CA PRO A 162 -10.25 -5.01 20.57
C PRO A 162 -9.29 -3.83 20.42
N TYR A 163 -9.45 -3.07 19.35
CA TYR A 163 -8.67 -1.88 19.07
C TYR A 163 -9.57 -0.66 18.84
N ARG A 164 -8.99 0.51 18.97
CA ARG A 164 -9.56 1.74 18.45
C ARG A 164 -8.49 2.67 17.90
N LEU A 165 -8.82 3.28 16.79
CA LEU A 165 -8.09 4.42 16.24
C LEU A 165 -8.73 5.70 16.76
N ARG A 166 -7.92 6.67 17.15
CA ARG A 166 -8.40 7.96 17.65
C ARG A 166 -7.72 9.12 16.96
N HIS A 167 -8.51 10.12 16.58
CA HIS A 167 -8.01 11.39 16.07
C HIS A 167 -8.63 12.55 16.86
N GLY A 168 -7.79 13.52 17.22
CA GLY A 168 -8.23 14.61 18.08
C GLY A 168 -8.83 14.10 19.40
N GLN A 169 -9.92 14.75 19.85
CA GLN A 169 -10.59 14.37 21.10
C GLN A 169 -11.73 13.37 20.90
N ASN A 170 -12.48 13.50 19.80
CA ASN A 170 -13.79 12.86 19.67
C ASN A 170 -13.86 11.79 18.57
N ALA A 171 -12.99 11.84 17.56
CA ALA A 171 -13.04 10.86 16.49
C ALA A 171 -12.51 9.50 16.94
N ILE A 172 -13.36 8.48 16.80
CA ILE A 172 -13.06 7.11 17.20
C ILE A 172 -13.56 6.14 16.12
N TYR A 173 -12.70 5.20 15.74
CA TYR A 173 -13.04 4.04 14.93
C TYR A 173 -12.59 2.78 15.67
N GLU A 174 -13.53 1.88 15.98
CA GLU A 174 -13.28 0.69 16.80
C GLU A 174 -13.44 -0.59 15.97
N GLY A 175 -12.74 -1.64 16.38
CA GLY A 175 -12.84 -2.95 15.79
C GLY A 175 -12.15 -4.04 16.62
N LEU A 176 -11.94 -5.19 16.00
CA LEU A 176 -11.35 -6.36 16.61
C LEU A 176 -10.22 -6.91 15.74
N ILE A 177 -9.01 -7.00 16.30
CA ILE A 177 -7.93 -7.75 15.67
C ILE A 177 -8.11 -9.21 16.06
N ARG A 178 -8.36 -10.06 15.08
CA ARG A 178 -8.59 -11.50 15.30
C ARG A 178 -7.29 -12.23 15.57
N LYS A 179 -7.40 -13.29 16.36
CA LYS A 179 -6.30 -14.24 16.50
C LYS A 179 -6.03 -14.99 15.21
N GLN A 180 -4.79 -15.38 14.99
CA GLN A 180 -4.41 -16.22 13.85
C GLN A 180 -5.09 -17.59 13.92
N PRO A 181 -5.61 -18.11 12.80
CA PRO A 181 -6.32 -19.39 12.75
C PRO A 181 -5.38 -20.60 12.71
N LYS A 182 -4.34 -20.62 13.56
CA LYS A 182 -3.26 -21.63 13.55
C LYS A 182 -3.73 -23.08 13.75
N ASN A 183 -4.89 -23.27 14.40
CA ASN A 183 -5.43 -24.59 14.72
C ASN A 183 -6.61 -25.00 13.82
N LYS A 184 -6.83 -24.29 12.72
CA LYS A 184 -7.85 -24.66 11.73
C LYS A 184 -7.24 -25.58 10.68
N ASN A 185 -8.00 -26.62 10.28
CA ASN A 185 -7.64 -27.48 9.15
C ASN A 185 -7.92 -26.81 7.80
N GLU A 186 -8.83 -25.86 7.78
CA GLU A 186 -9.24 -25.13 6.58
C GLU A 186 -9.23 -23.63 6.86
N ILE A 187 -8.69 -22.87 5.93
CA ILE A 187 -8.70 -21.41 5.95
C ILE A 187 -9.71 -20.92 4.90
N VAL A 188 -10.62 -20.11 5.33
CA VAL A 188 -11.62 -19.49 4.44
C VAL A 188 -11.13 -18.12 4.01
N VAL A 189 -10.96 -17.92 2.71
CA VAL A 189 -10.57 -16.65 2.11
C VAL A 189 -11.72 -16.13 1.23
N ALA A 190 -12.18 -14.92 1.50
CA ALA A 190 -13.05 -14.21 0.58
C ALA A 190 -12.20 -13.38 -0.36
N SER A 191 -12.18 -13.72 -1.65
CA SER A 191 -11.47 -12.96 -2.69
C SER A 191 -12.45 -12.15 -3.50
N LEU A 192 -12.17 -10.86 -3.62
CA LEU A 192 -13.02 -9.84 -4.24
C LEU A 192 -12.17 -9.01 -5.20
N ASN A 193 -12.75 -8.55 -6.29
CA ASN A 193 -12.10 -7.67 -7.25
C ASN A 193 -13.12 -6.84 -8.03
N CYS A 194 -12.65 -5.86 -8.79
CA CYS A 194 -13.44 -5.11 -9.76
C CYS A 194 -14.70 -4.47 -9.14
N ASN A 195 -14.51 -3.63 -8.11
CA ASN A 195 -15.61 -2.93 -7.47
C ASN A 195 -16.13 -1.79 -8.36
N SER A 196 -17.17 -2.08 -9.13
CA SER A 196 -17.73 -1.13 -10.10
C SER A 196 -18.15 0.19 -9.45
N ASN A 197 -17.77 1.31 -10.06
CA ASN A 197 -18.17 2.65 -9.67
C ASN A 197 -19.51 3.10 -10.28
N LYS A 198 -20.15 2.29 -11.12
CA LYS A 198 -21.47 2.61 -11.70
C LYS A 198 -22.55 2.72 -10.63
N GLU A 199 -22.41 1.93 -9.57
CA GLU A 199 -23.31 1.91 -8.43
C GLU A 199 -22.54 2.35 -7.17
N ARG A 200 -22.70 3.60 -6.80
CA ARG A 200 -21.98 4.22 -5.65
C ARG A 200 -22.64 3.95 -4.30
N GLY A 201 -23.69 3.12 -4.26
CA GLY A 201 -24.37 2.73 -3.02
C GLY A 201 -23.51 1.87 -2.11
N LEU A 202 -23.95 1.75 -0.87
CA LEU A 202 -23.35 0.84 0.11
C LEU A 202 -23.49 -0.61 -0.36
N ARG A 203 -22.58 -1.47 0.06
CA ARG A 203 -22.53 -2.89 -0.27
C ARG A 203 -23.05 -3.77 0.88
N GLU A 204 -24.12 -3.36 1.53
CA GLU A 204 -24.64 -4.02 2.76
C GLU A 204 -24.98 -5.49 2.54
N GLU A 205 -25.69 -5.82 1.46
CA GLU A 205 -26.04 -7.21 1.18
C GLU A 205 -24.82 -8.06 0.85
N PHE A 206 -23.91 -7.49 0.08
CA PHE A 206 -22.66 -8.13 -0.28
C PHE A 206 -21.81 -8.40 0.97
N THR A 207 -21.63 -7.40 1.80
CA THR A 207 -20.90 -7.47 3.08
C THR A 207 -21.54 -8.49 4.02
N ARG A 208 -22.88 -8.53 4.09
CA ARG A 208 -23.61 -9.53 4.87
C ARG A 208 -23.37 -10.95 4.37
N ASN A 209 -23.36 -11.15 3.05
CA ASN A 209 -23.09 -12.46 2.46
C ASN A 209 -21.65 -12.90 2.72
N VAL A 210 -20.66 -12.04 2.59
CA VAL A 210 -19.28 -12.33 2.96
C VAL A 210 -19.18 -12.71 4.44
N ASN A 211 -19.84 -11.94 5.32
CA ASN A 211 -19.87 -12.21 6.75
C ASN A 211 -20.52 -13.54 7.11
N TYR A 212 -21.51 -13.99 6.36
CA TYR A 212 -22.16 -15.30 6.54
C TYR A 212 -21.16 -16.45 6.46
N PHE A 213 -20.21 -16.39 5.53
CA PHE A 213 -19.15 -17.39 5.39
C PHE A 213 -18.03 -17.23 6.42
N ASN A 214 -18.04 -16.17 7.21
CA ASN A 214 -17.06 -15.87 8.27
C ASN A 214 -15.60 -16.10 7.85
N PRO A 215 -15.11 -15.45 6.78
CA PRO A 215 -13.77 -15.69 6.28
C PRO A 215 -12.70 -15.33 7.32
N ASP A 216 -11.58 -16.04 7.26
CA ASP A 216 -10.39 -15.79 8.06
C ASP A 216 -9.58 -14.63 7.50
N LEU A 217 -9.67 -14.40 6.20
CA LEU A 217 -9.03 -13.31 5.45
C LEU A 217 -9.98 -12.80 4.38
N VAL A 218 -10.01 -11.49 4.21
CA VAL A 218 -10.62 -10.85 3.04
C VAL A 218 -9.50 -10.32 2.15
N PHE A 219 -9.53 -10.68 0.88
CA PHE A 219 -8.55 -10.27 -0.11
C PHE A 219 -9.24 -9.49 -1.23
N PHE A 220 -8.82 -8.26 -1.44
CA PHE A 220 -9.24 -7.42 -2.56
C PHE A 220 -8.13 -7.39 -3.60
N ALA A 221 -8.40 -8.04 -4.73
CA ALA A 221 -7.40 -8.33 -5.76
C ALA A 221 -7.35 -7.26 -6.85
N GLY A 222 -7.47 -6.00 -6.47
CA GLY A 222 -7.36 -4.88 -7.39
C GLY A 222 -8.70 -4.35 -7.89
N ASP A 223 -8.64 -3.23 -8.60
CA ASP A 223 -9.78 -2.49 -9.12
C ASP A 223 -10.79 -2.11 -8.04
N GLN A 224 -10.29 -1.53 -6.95
CA GLN A 224 -11.15 -1.03 -5.87
C GLN A 224 -12.05 0.11 -6.36
N SER A 225 -11.61 0.83 -7.39
CA SER A 225 -12.36 1.89 -8.03
C SER A 225 -11.98 2.08 -9.50
N TYR A 226 -12.92 2.63 -10.28
CA TYR A 226 -12.75 3.04 -11.67
C TYR A 226 -12.83 4.58 -11.83
N ASP A 227 -12.75 5.33 -10.74
CA ASP A 227 -12.73 6.79 -10.74
C ASP A 227 -11.27 7.27 -10.85
N HIS A 228 -10.72 7.24 -12.06
CA HIS A 228 -9.30 7.32 -12.36
C HIS A 228 -8.59 8.60 -11.89
N GLU A 229 -9.31 9.72 -11.81
CA GLU A 229 -8.72 11.02 -11.46
C GLU A 229 -8.97 11.42 -10.00
N GLU A 230 -9.74 10.63 -9.25
CA GLU A 230 -10.24 10.99 -7.93
C GLU A 230 -10.03 9.85 -6.92
N HIS A 231 -8.80 9.33 -6.84
CA HIS A 231 -8.46 8.19 -5.98
C HIS A 231 -8.89 8.40 -4.53
N THR A 232 -8.65 9.58 -3.93
CA THR A 232 -8.98 9.81 -2.52
C THR A 232 -10.48 9.66 -2.26
N ALA A 233 -11.33 10.28 -3.07
CA ALA A 233 -12.77 10.14 -2.94
C ALA A 233 -13.24 8.70 -3.20
N ALA A 234 -12.69 8.07 -4.22
CA ALA A 234 -13.00 6.69 -4.60
C ALA A 234 -12.60 5.68 -3.51
N TRP A 235 -11.40 5.83 -2.94
CA TRP A 235 -10.90 5.00 -1.85
C TRP A 235 -11.69 5.17 -0.56
N LEU A 236 -12.09 6.41 -0.23
CA LEU A 236 -12.98 6.68 0.89
C LEU A 236 -14.36 6.02 0.69
N LEU A 237 -14.93 6.11 -0.52
CA LEU A 237 -16.18 5.42 -0.84
C LEU A 237 -16.04 3.89 -0.69
N PHE A 238 -14.99 3.31 -1.26
CA PHE A 238 -14.68 1.89 -1.10
C PHE A 238 -14.59 1.50 0.38
N GLY A 239 -13.88 2.30 1.17
CA GLY A 239 -13.80 2.10 2.61
C GLY A 239 -15.16 2.11 3.30
N LEU A 240 -16.04 3.04 2.96
CA LEU A 240 -17.41 3.09 3.50
C LEU A 240 -18.24 1.88 3.08
N GLN A 241 -18.05 1.39 1.86
CA GLN A 241 -18.76 0.21 1.34
C GLN A 241 -18.40 -1.07 2.08
N PHE A 242 -17.14 -1.21 2.52
CA PHE A 242 -16.62 -2.45 3.11
C PHE A 242 -16.12 -2.31 4.56
N ARG A 243 -16.32 -1.14 5.21
CA ARG A 243 -15.78 -0.86 6.55
C ARG A 243 -16.17 -1.89 7.61
N GLU A 244 -17.31 -2.53 7.48
CA GLU A 244 -17.75 -3.56 8.43
C GLU A 244 -16.95 -4.86 8.30
N LEU A 245 -16.41 -5.16 7.11
CA LEU A 245 -15.45 -6.24 6.94
C LEU A 245 -14.10 -5.87 7.54
N PHE A 246 -13.64 -4.64 7.32
CA PHE A 246 -12.35 -4.15 7.80
C PHE A 246 -12.25 -4.08 9.32
N ARG A 247 -13.36 -3.79 10.00
CA ARG A 247 -13.40 -3.65 11.46
C ARG A 247 -12.93 -4.89 12.20
N GLU A 248 -13.27 -6.07 11.68
CA GLU A 248 -13.18 -7.31 12.44
C GLU A 248 -12.41 -8.42 11.73
N ARG A 249 -11.82 -8.14 10.58
CA ARG A 249 -11.11 -9.16 9.80
C ARG A 249 -9.80 -8.63 9.25
N PRO A 250 -8.76 -9.46 9.22
CA PRO A 250 -7.59 -9.09 8.44
C PRO A 250 -7.99 -8.96 6.98
N CYS A 251 -7.59 -7.84 6.38
CA CYS A 251 -7.86 -7.54 4.99
C CYS A 251 -6.55 -7.21 4.27
N VAL A 252 -6.38 -7.78 3.10
CA VAL A 252 -5.30 -7.44 2.18
C VAL A 252 -5.92 -6.79 0.95
N THR A 253 -5.43 -5.65 0.58
CA THR A 253 -5.73 -4.98 -0.67
C THR A 253 -4.46 -4.87 -1.48
N ILE A 254 -4.55 -5.07 -2.78
CA ILE A 254 -3.50 -4.75 -3.75
C ILE A 254 -4.10 -3.83 -4.81
N PRO A 255 -3.43 -2.74 -5.17
CA PRO A 255 -3.88 -1.91 -6.29
C PRO A 255 -3.67 -2.64 -7.61
N ASP A 256 -4.55 -2.37 -8.59
CA ASP A 256 -4.37 -2.74 -9.99
C ASP A 256 -4.38 -1.46 -10.85
N ASP A 257 -4.46 -1.60 -12.16
CA ASP A 257 -4.31 -0.51 -13.12
C ASP A 257 -5.35 0.62 -12.92
N HIS A 258 -6.60 0.29 -12.71
CA HIS A 258 -7.64 1.28 -12.45
C HIS A 258 -7.44 2.05 -11.15
N ASP A 259 -6.85 1.42 -10.13
CA ASP A 259 -6.57 2.08 -8.85
C ASP A 259 -5.48 3.15 -8.96
N VAL A 260 -4.50 2.96 -9.84
CA VAL A 260 -3.49 3.98 -10.13
C VAL A 260 -3.93 5.00 -11.19
N GLY A 261 -5.21 4.94 -11.56
CA GLY A 261 -5.86 5.93 -12.40
C GLY A 261 -5.62 5.78 -13.90
N HIS A 262 -5.33 4.55 -14.35
CA HIS A 262 -5.01 4.31 -15.75
C HIS A 262 -5.40 2.90 -16.20
N PRO A 263 -6.37 2.75 -17.12
CA PRO A 263 -6.77 1.44 -17.60
C PRO A 263 -5.64 0.76 -18.40
N ASN A 264 -5.57 -0.55 -18.35
CA ASN A 264 -4.61 -1.38 -19.07
C ASN A 264 -3.12 -1.07 -18.78
N LEU A 265 -2.81 -0.64 -17.57
CA LEU A 265 -1.44 -0.46 -17.11
C LEU A 265 -0.75 -1.82 -16.94
N TRP A 266 0.40 -1.99 -17.57
CA TRP A 266 1.23 -3.20 -17.40
C TRP A 266 2.43 -2.95 -16.48
N GLY A 267 2.75 -1.71 -16.20
CA GLY A 267 3.79 -1.30 -15.25
C GLY A 267 5.22 -1.70 -15.62
N GLU A 268 5.45 -2.20 -16.82
CA GLU A 268 6.73 -2.74 -17.26
C GLU A 268 7.85 -1.71 -17.15
N GLY A 269 8.85 -2.02 -16.32
CA GLY A 269 10.06 -1.19 -16.17
C GLY A 269 9.81 0.26 -15.73
N GLY A 270 8.62 0.60 -15.24
CA GLY A 270 8.26 1.97 -14.88
C GLY A 270 8.07 2.87 -16.11
N LYS A 271 7.74 2.31 -17.27
CA LYS A 271 7.47 3.05 -18.49
C LYS A 271 6.42 4.15 -18.24
N ILE A 272 6.68 5.32 -18.81
CA ILE A 272 5.73 6.44 -18.77
C ILE A 272 4.86 6.40 -20.01
N SER A 273 3.54 6.53 -19.80
CA SER A 273 2.57 6.70 -20.86
C SER A 273 2.47 8.15 -21.32
N THR A 274 2.19 8.35 -22.58
CA THR A 274 1.85 9.66 -23.17
C THR A 274 0.36 9.85 -23.33
N THR A 275 -0.44 8.85 -23.02
CA THR A 275 -1.90 8.83 -23.17
C THR A 275 -2.59 8.32 -21.91
N SER A 276 -3.68 8.95 -21.51
CA SER A 276 -4.53 8.47 -20.41
C SER A 276 -5.43 7.28 -20.79
N ALA A 277 -5.41 6.85 -22.05
CA ALA A 277 -6.20 5.73 -22.53
C ALA A 277 -5.60 4.36 -22.15
N GLY A 278 -4.33 4.31 -21.70
CA GLY A 278 -3.67 3.07 -21.31
C GLY A 278 -3.18 2.20 -22.45
N ASP A 279 -3.31 2.66 -23.71
CA ASP A 279 -3.04 1.83 -24.89
C ASP A 279 -1.57 1.38 -25.02
N ASP A 280 -0.66 2.07 -24.35
CA ASP A 280 0.79 1.77 -24.37
C ASP A 280 1.27 1.06 -23.10
N GLY A 281 0.40 0.78 -22.13
CA GLY A 281 0.70 0.04 -20.92
C GLY A 281 1.60 0.76 -19.91
N GLY A 282 1.90 2.04 -20.09
CA GLY A 282 2.76 2.83 -19.22
C GLY A 282 2.01 3.61 -18.15
N TYR A 283 2.74 4.16 -17.18
CA TYR A 283 2.19 5.05 -16.15
C TYR A 283 1.91 6.43 -16.73
N PHE A 284 0.70 6.91 -16.62
CA PHE A 284 0.32 8.26 -17.05
C PHE A 284 0.50 9.31 -15.94
N TRP A 285 0.18 8.93 -14.70
CA TRP A 285 0.20 9.84 -13.57
C TRP A 285 1.58 9.93 -12.91
N HIS A 286 1.80 11.00 -12.16
CA HIS A 286 3.04 11.25 -11.46
C HIS A 286 3.35 10.11 -10.46
N HIS A 287 4.63 9.75 -10.31
CA HIS A 287 5.04 8.67 -9.42
C HIS A 287 4.63 8.88 -7.95
N GLU A 288 4.51 10.12 -7.48
CA GLU A 288 4.00 10.39 -6.13
C GLU A 288 2.51 10.05 -5.99
N TYR A 289 1.73 10.13 -7.06
CA TYR A 289 0.35 9.66 -7.08
C TYR A 289 0.31 8.13 -6.94
N VAL A 290 1.11 7.41 -7.69
CA VAL A 290 1.20 5.93 -7.59
C VAL A 290 1.63 5.51 -6.18
N LYS A 291 2.63 6.17 -5.61
CA LYS A 291 3.06 5.93 -4.22
C LYS A 291 1.98 6.24 -3.19
N MET A 292 1.16 7.25 -3.43
CA MET A 292 0.01 7.54 -2.58
C MET A 292 -0.99 6.39 -2.61
N VAL A 293 -1.31 5.89 -3.80
CA VAL A 293 -2.22 4.75 -3.98
C VAL A 293 -1.69 3.53 -3.24
N GLU A 294 -0.43 3.15 -3.46
CA GLU A 294 0.21 2.04 -2.73
C GLU A 294 0.10 2.24 -1.22
N ARG A 295 0.51 3.40 -0.72
CA ARG A 295 0.49 3.68 0.72
C ARG A 295 -0.91 3.62 1.34
N CYS A 296 -1.94 4.02 0.61
CA CYS A 296 -3.31 3.97 1.10
C CYS A 296 -3.88 2.56 1.04
N GLN A 297 -3.60 1.82 -0.04
CA GLN A 297 -4.22 0.53 -0.31
C GLN A 297 -3.43 -0.67 0.23
N THR A 298 -2.13 -0.54 0.48
CA THR A 298 -1.32 -1.64 1.03
C THR A 298 -0.94 -1.38 2.48
N SER A 299 -0.94 -2.41 3.32
CA SER A 299 -0.56 -2.34 4.74
C SER A 299 0.62 -3.26 5.08
#